data_a572d5cfc044dfdd41fe316ad3ce935e
#
_entry.id   a572d5cfc044dfdd41fe316ad3ce935e
#
_cell.length_a   1.000
_cell.length_b   1.000
_cell.length_c   1.000
_cell.angle_alpha   90.00
_cell.angle_beta   90.00
_cell.angle_gamma   90.00
#
_symmetry.space_group_name_H-M   'P 1'
#
loop_
_entity.id
_entity.type
_entity.pdbx_description
1 polymer ?
#
loop_
_entity_poly.entity_id
_entity_poly.type
_entity_poly.pdbx_seq_one_letter_code
_entity_poly.pdbx_strand_id
1 'polypeptide(L)'
;MINEIFTCPIRKYHIDNQQEQIEWAESEYNRQRFTLPSPFKTVINQIPEWISKPYEEVAESFLKDLGIFDTHVALITAFGLSVLDKNESADRSRTLPSHYTLTHYVSGKDPDVFYHPAKDLLSIVNPDLDEWASAKSLYINEGDVIIHPSYLEYSTPQVEKQRMTITLLFNIEKIPA
;
A
#
# COMPACT_ATOMS: atom_id res chain seq x y z
N MET A 1 -32.05 1.66 0.40
CA MET A 1 -31.03 0.71 -0.06
C MET A 1 -30.07 1.52 -0.92
N ILE A 2 -28.90 1.87 -0.37
CA ILE A 2 -27.86 2.58 -1.15
C ILE A 2 -27.14 1.50 -1.93
N ASN A 3 -27.31 1.47 -3.24
CA ASN A 3 -26.50 0.61 -4.09
C ASN A 3 -25.10 1.24 -4.14
N GLU A 4 -24.11 0.58 -3.54
CA GLU A 4 -22.71 0.91 -3.67
C GLU A 4 -22.25 0.57 -5.10
N ILE A 5 -22.45 1.50 -6.04
CA ILE A 5 -22.17 1.29 -7.46
C ILE A 5 -20.66 1.45 -7.75
N PHE A 6 -19.92 2.17 -6.90
CA PHE A 6 -18.48 2.41 -7.05
C PHE A 6 -17.77 2.29 -5.70
N THR A 7 -17.44 1.08 -5.30
CA THR A 7 -16.56 0.86 -4.15
C THR A 7 -15.11 0.78 -4.63
N CYS A 8 -14.24 1.62 -4.08
CA CYS A 8 -12.80 1.38 -4.15
C CYS A 8 -12.47 0.33 -3.08
N PRO A 9 -12.18 -0.92 -3.43
CA PRO A 9 -11.92 -1.95 -2.44
C PRO A 9 -10.56 -1.69 -1.79
N ILE A 10 -10.57 -1.15 -0.58
CA ILE A 10 -9.40 -1.14 0.29
C ILE A 10 -9.59 -2.30 1.26
N ARG A 11 -8.60 -3.17 1.34
CA ARG A 11 -8.59 -4.32 2.25
C ARG A 11 -7.40 -4.25 3.18
N LYS A 12 -7.64 -4.70 4.40
CA LYS A 12 -6.62 -4.76 5.44
C LYS A 12 -6.42 -6.21 5.85
N TYR A 13 -5.16 -6.63 5.85
CA TYR A 13 -4.67 -7.94 6.31
C TYR A 13 -3.64 -7.72 7.40
N HIS A 14 -3.11 -8.79 7.96
CA HIS A 14 -2.05 -8.75 8.96
C HIS A 14 -1.07 -9.90 8.75
N ILE A 15 0.23 -9.63 8.94
CA ILE A 15 1.29 -10.64 8.95
C ILE A 15 1.79 -10.76 10.39
N ASP A 16 1.45 -11.86 11.06
CA ASP A 16 1.77 -12.07 12.48
C ASP A 16 3.26 -12.22 12.77
N ASN A 17 3.99 -12.91 11.90
CA ASN A 17 5.43 -13.18 12.08
C ASN A 17 6.23 -12.41 11.02
N GLN A 18 6.44 -11.13 11.27
CA GLN A 18 7.13 -10.22 10.33
C GLN A 18 8.62 -10.00 10.65
N GLN A 19 9.21 -10.77 11.55
CA GLN A 19 10.60 -10.55 11.98
C GLN A 19 11.60 -10.57 10.82
N GLU A 20 11.42 -11.51 9.90
CA GLU A 20 12.27 -11.62 8.71
C GLU A 20 12.12 -10.41 7.78
N GLN A 21 10.91 -9.88 7.61
CA GLN A 21 10.64 -8.68 6.82
C GLN A 21 11.27 -7.44 7.47
N ILE A 22 11.22 -7.34 8.81
CA ILE A 22 11.86 -6.25 9.56
C ILE A 22 13.37 -6.29 9.33
N GLU A 23 14.02 -7.41 9.59
CA GLU A 23 15.48 -7.59 9.46
C GLU A 23 15.96 -7.33 8.03
N TRP A 24 15.21 -7.82 7.05
CA TRP A 24 15.52 -7.57 5.65
C TRP A 24 15.38 -6.09 5.29
N ALA A 25 14.29 -5.43 5.69
CA ALA A 25 14.05 -4.02 5.40
C ALA A 25 15.09 -3.10 6.05
N GLU A 26 15.46 -3.38 7.30
CA GLU A 26 16.53 -2.66 8.01
C GLU A 26 17.90 -2.85 7.33
N SER A 27 18.21 -4.08 6.93
CA SER A 27 19.46 -4.39 6.21
C SER A 27 19.53 -3.64 4.88
N GLU A 28 18.44 -3.64 4.12
CA GLU A 28 18.35 -2.99 2.83
C GLU A 28 18.42 -1.46 2.96
N TYR A 29 17.72 -0.89 3.95
CA TYR A 29 17.82 0.53 4.27
C TYR A 29 19.25 0.92 4.65
N ASN A 30 19.89 0.18 5.56
CA ASN A 30 21.26 0.47 6.00
C ASN A 30 22.27 0.37 4.86
N ARG A 31 22.05 -0.51 3.89
CA ARG A 31 22.89 -0.66 2.69
C ARG A 31 22.80 0.53 1.75
N GLN A 32 21.63 1.17 1.64
CA GLN A 32 21.36 2.19 0.61
C GLN A 32 21.20 3.62 1.15
N ARG A 33 20.96 3.83 2.43
CA ARG A 33 20.61 5.15 3.01
C ARG A 33 21.58 6.28 2.73
N PHE A 34 22.84 5.96 2.47
CA PHE A 34 23.89 6.98 2.17
C PHE A 34 23.92 7.36 0.69
N THR A 35 23.23 6.65 -0.18
CA THR A 35 23.22 6.87 -1.63
C THR A 35 21.92 7.45 -2.16
N LEU A 36 20.86 7.41 -1.36
CA LEU A 36 19.53 7.89 -1.73
C LEU A 36 19.11 9.08 -0.87
N PRO A 37 18.32 10.00 -1.43
CA PRO A 37 17.81 11.15 -0.68
C PRO A 37 16.78 10.74 0.37
N SER A 38 16.56 11.62 1.36
CA SER A 38 15.43 11.56 2.28
C SER A 38 14.24 12.34 1.68
N PRO A 39 12.98 11.87 1.81
CA PRO A 39 12.58 10.56 2.34
C PRO A 39 13.10 9.39 1.45
N PHE A 40 13.54 8.34 2.11
CA PHE A 40 14.11 7.19 1.42
C PHE A 40 13.04 6.39 0.68
N LYS A 41 13.22 6.22 -0.63
CA LYS A 41 12.41 5.33 -1.48
C LYS A 41 13.31 4.61 -2.47
N THR A 42 13.16 3.31 -2.58
CA THR A 42 13.90 2.51 -3.56
C THR A 42 13.02 1.44 -4.18
N VAL A 43 13.29 1.14 -5.45
CA VAL A 43 12.73 -0.03 -6.14
C VAL A 43 13.75 -1.15 -6.05
N ILE A 44 13.29 -2.34 -5.71
CA ILE A 44 14.13 -3.51 -5.50
C ILE A 44 13.82 -4.51 -6.61
N ASN A 45 14.82 -4.84 -7.40
CA ASN A 45 14.65 -5.68 -8.59
C ASN A 45 14.71 -7.18 -8.29
N GLN A 46 15.35 -7.56 -7.19
CA GLN A 46 15.49 -8.97 -6.78
C GLN A 46 15.20 -9.09 -5.29
N ILE A 47 14.22 -9.92 -4.97
CA ILE A 47 13.78 -10.18 -3.62
C ILE A 47 13.95 -11.67 -3.36
N PRO A 48 14.45 -12.04 -2.17
CA PRO A 48 14.44 -13.43 -1.75
C PRO A 48 13.00 -14.00 -1.73
N GLU A 49 12.82 -15.22 -2.18
CA GLU A 49 11.52 -15.90 -2.18
C GLU A 49 10.86 -15.94 -0.79
N TRP A 50 11.67 -16.13 0.26
CA TRP A 50 11.17 -16.13 1.64
C TRP A 50 10.61 -14.76 2.09
N ILE A 51 11.01 -13.64 1.44
CA ILE A 51 10.39 -12.33 1.64
C ILE A 51 9.11 -12.18 0.83
N SER A 52 9.06 -12.68 -0.42
CA SER A 52 7.87 -12.52 -1.28
C SER A 52 6.70 -13.40 -0.86
N LYS A 53 6.96 -14.60 -0.37
CA LYS A 53 5.96 -15.61 -0.06
C LYS A 53 4.80 -15.15 0.83
N PRO A 54 5.01 -14.47 1.98
CA PRO A 54 3.90 -13.97 2.79
C PRO A 54 3.00 -12.97 2.04
N TYR A 55 3.55 -12.21 1.11
CA TYR A 55 2.78 -11.26 0.31
C TYR A 55 1.98 -11.95 -0.80
N GLU A 56 2.49 -13.03 -1.36
CA GLU A 56 1.76 -13.88 -2.30
C GLU A 56 0.53 -14.48 -1.61
N GLU A 57 0.67 -14.98 -0.38
CA GLU A 57 -0.43 -15.50 0.44
C GLU A 57 -1.49 -14.44 0.75
N VAL A 58 -1.06 -13.20 1.04
CA VAL A 58 -1.96 -12.06 1.23
C VAL A 58 -2.68 -11.68 -0.08
N ALA A 59 -1.97 -11.67 -1.21
CA ALA A 59 -2.57 -11.39 -2.52
C ALA A 59 -3.58 -12.48 -2.92
N GLU A 60 -3.30 -13.76 -2.65
CA GLU A 60 -4.28 -14.85 -2.82
C GLU A 60 -5.53 -14.66 -1.95
N SER A 61 -5.35 -14.27 -0.69
CA SER A 61 -6.46 -13.98 0.21
C SER A 61 -7.32 -12.83 -0.32
N PHE A 62 -6.68 -11.82 -0.91
CA PHE A 62 -7.38 -10.73 -1.59
C PHE A 62 -8.19 -11.21 -2.80
N LEU A 63 -7.64 -12.11 -3.64
CA LEU A 63 -8.38 -12.71 -4.76
C LEU A 63 -9.59 -13.54 -4.28
N LYS A 64 -9.46 -14.23 -3.15
CA LYS A 64 -10.59 -14.94 -2.51
C LYS A 64 -11.67 -13.99 -2.05
N ASP A 65 -11.30 -12.87 -1.41
CA ASP A 65 -12.24 -11.83 -0.98
C ASP A 65 -12.97 -11.17 -2.17
N LEU A 66 -12.32 -11.09 -3.33
CA LEU A 66 -12.94 -10.63 -4.59
C LEU A 66 -13.79 -11.71 -5.27
N GLY A 67 -13.74 -12.97 -4.85
CA GLY A 67 -14.47 -14.09 -5.45
C GLY A 67 -13.92 -14.52 -6.82
N ILE A 68 -12.64 -14.26 -7.12
CA ILE A 68 -12.03 -14.55 -8.43
C ILE A 68 -10.79 -15.45 -8.35
N PHE A 69 -10.49 -16.00 -7.18
CA PHE A 69 -9.29 -16.80 -6.93
C PHE A 69 -9.13 -17.99 -7.89
N ASP A 70 -10.22 -18.70 -8.22
CA ASP A 70 -10.17 -19.88 -9.08
C ASP A 70 -9.93 -19.56 -10.57
N THR A 71 -10.01 -18.29 -10.96
CA THR A 71 -9.96 -17.84 -12.35
C THR A 71 -8.86 -16.82 -12.63
N HIS A 72 -8.23 -16.29 -11.60
CA HIS A 72 -7.22 -15.24 -11.73
C HIS A 72 -6.02 -15.47 -10.79
N VAL A 73 -4.88 -14.92 -11.20
CA VAL A 73 -3.65 -14.89 -10.40
C VAL A 73 -3.20 -13.46 -10.16
N ALA A 74 -2.52 -13.24 -9.04
CA ALA A 74 -1.84 -11.98 -8.76
C ALA A 74 -0.37 -12.09 -9.23
N LEU A 75 0.05 -11.22 -10.15
CA LEU A 75 1.43 -11.15 -10.63
C LEU A 75 2.11 -9.93 -10.04
N ILE A 76 3.08 -10.14 -9.15
CA ILE A 76 3.89 -9.07 -8.58
C ILE A 76 4.79 -8.50 -9.68
N THR A 77 4.70 -7.20 -9.91
CA THR A 77 5.42 -6.50 -10.99
C THR A 77 6.55 -5.62 -10.50
N ALA A 78 6.46 -5.15 -9.26
CA ALA A 78 7.51 -4.34 -8.64
C ALA A 78 7.47 -4.46 -7.12
N PHE A 79 8.62 -4.20 -6.51
CA PHE A 79 8.82 -4.23 -5.08
C PHE A 79 9.58 -2.96 -4.66
N GLY A 80 9.19 -2.37 -3.55
CA GLY A 80 9.82 -1.16 -3.06
C GLY A 80 9.93 -1.14 -1.54
N LEU A 81 10.92 -0.41 -1.06
CA LEU A 81 11.09 -0.06 0.34
C LEU A 81 10.99 1.46 0.49
N SER A 82 10.21 1.93 1.44
CA SER A 82 10.13 3.34 1.79
C SER A 82 10.38 3.51 3.29
N VAL A 83 11.21 4.48 3.63
CA VAL A 83 11.48 4.87 5.01
C VAL A 83 11.26 6.36 5.15
N LEU A 84 10.45 6.74 6.12
CA LEU A 84 10.26 8.10 6.58
C LEU A 84 10.90 8.22 7.95
N ASP A 85 11.85 9.12 8.10
CA ASP A 85 12.40 9.44 9.39
C ASP A 85 11.45 10.32 10.21
N LYS A 86 11.66 10.41 11.50
CA LYS A 86 10.84 11.26 12.39
C LYS A 86 10.69 12.67 11.82
N ASN A 87 9.47 13.16 11.80
CA ASN A 87 9.04 14.45 11.26
C ASN A 87 9.05 14.55 9.72
N GLU A 88 9.30 13.47 9.01
CA GLU A 88 9.10 13.43 7.56
C GLU A 88 7.65 13.09 7.20
N SER A 89 7.29 13.42 5.97
CA SER A 89 5.99 13.13 5.36
C SER A 89 6.19 12.66 3.93
N ALA A 90 5.18 12.03 3.35
CA ALA A 90 5.16 11.74 1.92
C ALA A 90 3.99 12.47 1.26
N ASP A 91 4.32 13.22 0.20
CA ASP A 91 3.34 13.95 -0.58
C ASP A 91 2.30 13.03 -1.23
N ARG A 92 1.16 13.61 -1.56
CA ARG A 92 0.08 12.94 -2.27
C ARG A 92 0.60 12.35 -3.59
N SER A 93 0.43 11.06 -3.75
CA SER A 93 0.89 10.30 -4.91
C SER A 93 -0.01 9.11 -5.21
N ARG A 94 0.17 8.51 -6.38
CA ARG A 94 -0.46 7.25 -6.79
C ARG A 94 0.59 6.34 -7.44
N THR A 95 0.32 5.06 -7.48
CA THR A 95 1.29 4.03 -7.88
C THR A 95 0.88 3.38 -9.21
N LEU A 96 1.00 4.11 -10.31
CA LEU A 96 0.75 3.56 -11.65
C LEU A 96 2.06 2.94 -12.22
N PRO A 97 1.98 1.90 -13.10
CA PRO A 97 0.81 1.44 -13.87
C PRO A 97 0.17 0.11 -13.44
N SER A 98 0.34 -0.37 -12.23
CA SER A 98 -0.25 -1.65 -11.79
C SER A 98 -1.74 -1.55 -11.44
N HIS A 99 -2.42 -2.70 -11.31
CA HIS A 99 -3.82 -2.76 -10.90
C HIS A 99 -3.99 -2.44 -9.41
N TYR A 100 -3.15 -3.03 -8.56
CA TYR A 100 -3.21 -2.90 -7.11
C TYR A 100 -1.85 -2.63 -6.50
N THR A 101 -1.88 -1.92 -5.39
CA THR A 101 -0.75 -1.67 -4.51
C THR A 101 -1.02 -2.37 -3.18
N LEU A 102 -0.03 -3.13 -2.71
CA LEU A 102 0.03 -3.71 -1.40
C LEU A 102 1.09 -2.97 -0.61
N THR A 103 0.74 -2.44 0.56
CA THR A 103 1.67 -1.77 1.47
C THR A 103 1.68 -2.49 2.80
N HIS A 104 2.83 -3.06 3.19
CA HIS A 104 3.08 -3.65 4.49
C HIS A 104 3.76 -2.64 5.40
N TYR A 105 3.18 -2.40 6.56
CA TYR A 105 3.70 -1.48 7.58
C TYR A 105 4.61 -2.25 8.54
N VAL A 106 5.88 -2.33 8.18
CA VAL A 106 6.90 -3.07 8.91
C VAL A 106 7.19 -2.42 10.27
N SER A 107 7.23 -1.09 10.31
CA SER A 107 7.33 -0.32 11.53
C SER A 107 6.59 1.01 11.44
N GLY A 108 6.19 1.56 12.61
CA GLY A 108 5.42 2.79 12.69
C GLY A 108 3.91 2.56 12.61
N LYS A 109 3.15 3.49 13.19
CA LYS A 109 1.67 3.42 13.30
C LYS A 109 0.97 4.62 12.67
N ASP A 110 1.74 5.50 12.04
CA ASP A 110 1.19 6.71 11.46
C ASP A 110 0.35 6.35 10.22
N PRO A 111 -0.91 6.80 10.14
CA PRO A 111 -1.83 6.38 9.09
C PRO A 111 -1.48 7.01 7.74
N ASP A 112 -1.80 6.32 6.66
CA ASP A 112 -1.92 6.93 5.35
C ASP A 112 -3.31 7.55 5.18
N VAL A 113 -3.36 8.65 4.45
CA VAL A 113 -4.60 9.34 4.08
C VAL A 113 -4.90 9.02 2.63
N PHE A 114 -6.00 8.32 2.39
CA PHE A 114 -6.48 7.95 1.05
C PHE A 114 -7.50 8.96 0.56
N TYR A 115 -7.40 9.37 -0.70
CA TYR A 115 -8.24 10.38 -1.31
C TYR A 115 -9.26 9.74 -2.24
N HIS A 116 -10.50 10.21 -2.17
CA HIS A 116 -11.55 9.74 -3.08
C HIS A 116 -11.20 10.12 -4.54
N PRO A 117 -11.32 9.21 -5.52
CA PRO A 117 -10.92 9.47 -6.91
C PRO A 117 -11.66 10.66 -7.55
N ALA A 118 -12.89 10.92 -7.13
CA ALA A 118 -13.70 12.03 -7.60
C ALA A 118 -13.67 13.24 -6.66
N LYS A 119 -12.68 13.34 -5.77
CA LYS A 119 -12.60 14.40 -4.75
C LYS A 119 -12.80 15.80 -5.35
N ASP A 120 -12.02 16.12 -6.38
CA ASP A 120 -12.01 17.46 -6.97
C ASP A 120 -13.34 17.78 -7.65
N LEU A 121 -14.00 16.76 -8.24
CA LEU A 121 -15.33 16.91 -8.82
C LEU A 121 -16.41 17.09 -7.76
N LEU A 122 -16.35 16.32 -6.67
CA LEU A 122 -17.33 16.37 -5.59
C LEU A 122 -17.27 17.72 -4.85
N SER A 123 -16.09 18.28 -4.63
CA SER A 123 -15.94 19.60 -4.01
C SER A 123 -16.50 20.74 -4.86
N ILE A 124 -16.48 20.60 -6.19
CA ILE A 124 -17.09 21.57 -7.11
C ILE A 124 -18.63 21.48 -7.07
N VAL A 125 -19.18 20.27 -7.02
CA VAL A 125 -20.63 20.01 -7.10
C VAL A 125 -21.32 20.32 -5.76
N ASN A 126 -20.66 19.99 -4.65
CA ASN A 126 -21.20 20.26 -3.32
C ASN A 126 -20.08 20.50 -2.30
N PRO A 127 -19.73 21.78 -2.04
CA PRO A 127 -18.71 22.15 -1.07
C PRO A 127 -18.96 21.66 0.36
N ASP A 128 -20.23 21.48 0.73
CA ASP A 128 -20.62 21.02 2.08
C ASP A 128 -20.41 19.51 2.31
N LEU A 129 -20.08 18.74 1.26
CA LEU A 129 -19.72 17.32 1.34
C LEU A 129 -18.22 17.09 1.68
N ASP A 130 -17.47 18.12 1.95
CA ASP A 130 -16.02 18.10 2.02
C ASP A 130 -15.46 17.14 3.08
N GLU A 131 -16.10 17.03 4.23
CA GLU A 131 -15.66 16.10 5.30
C GLU A 131 -15.88 14.63 4.96
N TRP A 132 -16.85 14.32 4.11
CA TRP A 132 -17.27 12.94 3.81
C TRP A 132 -16.60 12.35 2.57
N ALA A 133 -16.34 13.17 1.60
CA ALA A 133 -15.98 12.73 0.26
C ALA A 133 -14.49 12.85 -0.06
N SER A 134 -13.74 13.62 0.72
CA SER A 134 -12.44 14.07 0.25
C SER A 134 -11.27 13.15 0.61
N ALA A 135 -11.20 12.66 1.84
CA ALA A 135 -10.09 11.83 2.29
C ALA A 135 -10.47 10.96 3.49
N LYS A 136 -9.82 9.82 3.64
CA LYS A 136 -10.00 8.92 4.78
C LYS A 136 -8.66 8.42 5.29
N SER A 137 -8.38 8.67 6.57
CA SER A 137 -7.27 8.04 7.28
C SER A 137 -7.64 6.61 7.67
N LEU A 138 -6.74 5.67 7.45
CA LEU A 138 -6.88 4.30 7.93
C LEU A 138 -6.05 4.12 9.21
N TYR A 139 -6.67 3.54 10.22
CA TYR A 139 -5.93 3.13 11.41
C TYR A 139 -5.03 1.93 11.10
N ILE A 140 -3.75 2.05 11.38
CA ILE A 140 -2.70 1.11 11.01
C ILE A 140 -1.92 0.68 12.25
N ASN A 141 -1.54 -0.58 12.31
CA ASN A 141 -0.57 -1.13 13.26
C ASN A 141 0.63 -1.71 12.51
N GLU A 142 1.72 -1.91 13.23
CA GLU A 142 2.85 -2.70 12.72
C GLU A 142 2.37 -4.12 12.36
N GLY A 143 2.80 -4.64 11.23
CA GLY A 143 2.34 -5.91 10.67
C GLY A 143 1.10 -5.81 9.77
N ASP A 144 0.40 -4.67 9.78
CA ASP A 144 -0.74 -4.49 8.89
C ASP A 144 -0.31 -4.39 7.43
N VAL A 145 -1.12 -4.97 6.56
CA VAL A 145 -0.97 -4.93 5.12
C VAL A 145 -2.22 -4.33 4.51
N ILE A 146 -2.07 -3.23 3.79
CA ILE A 146 -3.17 -2.57 3.10
C ILE A 146 -3.06 -2.85 1.61
N ILE A 147 -4.13 -3.38 1.00
CA ILE A 147 -4.28 -3.50 -0.45
C ILE A 147 -5.31 -2.49 -0.94
N HIS A 148 -4.92 -1.72 -1.94
CA HIS A 148 -5.80 -0.73 -2.58
C HIS A 148 -5.55 -0.64 -4.08
N PRO A 149 -6.52 -0.16 -4.89
CA PRO A 149 -6.29 0.12 -6.32
C PRO A 149 -5.14 1.11 -6.49
N SER A 150 -4.23 0.84 -7.43
CA SER A 150 -3.02 1.66 -7.63
C SER A 150 -3.32 3.08 -8.15
N TYR A 151 -4.49 3.30 -8.74
CA TYR A 151 -4.94 4.63 -9.15
C TYR A 151 -5.39 5.51 -7.97
N LEU A 152 -5.64 4.91 -6.80
CA LEU A 152 -6.07 5.66 -5.62
C LEU A 152 -4.91 6.47 -5.07
N GLU A 153 -5.14 7.77 -4.94
CA GLU A 153 -4.13 8.66 -4.38
C GLU A 153 -4.09 8.55 -2.86
N TYR A 154 -2.90 8.62 -2.32
CA TYR A 154 -2.68 8.65 -0.88
C TYR A 154 -1.49 9.55 -0.53
N SER A 155 -1.43 10.00 0.70
CA SER A 155 -0.29 10.70 1.30
C SER A 155 -0.01 10.15 2.69
N THR A 156 1.20 10.35 3.17
CA THR A 156 1.56 10.07 4.54
C THR A 156 1.76 11.41 5.26
N PRO A 157 0.97 11.73 6.27
CA PRO A 157 1.22 12.87 7.15
C PRO A 157 2.58 12.77 7.83
N GLN A 158 3.00 13.85 8.48
CA GLN A 158 4.25 13.86 9.24
C GLN A 158 4.24 12.74 10.30
N VAL A 159 5.27 11.88 10.24
CA VAL A 159 5.36 10.73 11.15
C VAL A 159 6.00 11.10 12.49
N GLU A 160 5.49 10.55 13.58
CA GLU A 160 6.00 10.82 14.93
C GLU A 160 7.29 10.05 15.24
N LYS A 161 7.48 8.91 14.60
CA LYS A 161 8.66 8.04 14.68
C LYS A 161 9.06 7.59 13.30
N GLN A 162 10.26 6.99 13.17
CA GLN A 162 10.64 6.35 11.93
C GLN A 162 9.57 5.31 11.52
N ARG A 163 9.14 5.40 10.29
CA ARG A 163 8.18 4.50 9.67
C ARG A 163 8.82 3.80 8.48
N MET A 164 8.70 2.49 8.43
CA MET A 164 9.23 1.67 7.35
C MET A 164 8.09 0.88 6.71
N THR A 165 7.99 0.94 5.38
CA THR A 165 6.98 0.22 4.61
C THR A 165 7.60 -0.53 3.44
N ILE A 166 7.11 -1.75 3.22
CA ILE A 166 7.38 -2.54 2.02
C ILE A 166 6.16 -2.42 1.11
N THR A 167 6.37 -2.02 -0.13
CA THR A 167 5.31 -1.81 -1.11
C THR A 167 5.49 -2.75 -2.28
N LEU A 168 4.43 -3.46 -2.64
CA LEU A 168 4.37 -4.31 -3.83
C LEU A 168 3.33 -3.76 -4.79
N LEU A 169 3.66 -3.82 -6.08
CA LEU A 169 2.73 -3.58 -7.16
C LEU A 169 2.37 -4.92 -7.80
N PHE A 170 1.09 -5.15 -8.04
CA PHE A 170 0.68 -6.38 -8.72
C PHE A 170 -0.47 -6.16 -9.69
N ASN A 171 -0.50 -7.00 -10.70
CA ASN A 171 -1.60 -7.10 -11.64
C ASN A 171 -2.42 -8.35 -11.35
N ILE A 172 -3.71 -8.28 -11.62
CA ILE A 172 -4.59 -9.45 -11.61
C ILE A 172 -4.77 -9.89 -13.06
N GLU A 173 -4.40 -11.13 -13.34
CA GLU A 173 -4.48 -11.71 -14.67
C GLU A 173 -5.34 -12.97 -14.66
N LYS A 174 -6.09 -13.17 -15.76
CA LYS A 174 -6.91 -14.37 -15.91
C LYS A 174 -6.03 -15.59 -16.19
N ILE A 175 -6.29 -16.68 -15.49
CA ILE A 175 -5.63 -17.96 -15.76
C ILE A 175 -6.05 -18.42 -17.17
N PRO A 176 -5.08 -18.72 -18.07
CA PRO A 176 -5.41 -19.30 -19.36
C PRO A 176 -6.23 -20.59 -19.21
N ALA A 177 -7.26 -20.74 -20.02
CA ALA A 177 -8.10 -21.93 -20.03
C ALA A 177 -7.35 -23.13 -20.63
#